data_509fa5569ac021939f3de11bb80e562c
#
_entry.id   509fa5569ac021939f3de11bb80e562c
#
_cell.length_a   1.000
_cell.length_b   1.000
_cell.length_c   1.000
_cell.angle_alpha   90.00
_cell.angle_beta   90.00
_cell.angle_gamma   90.00
#
_symmetry.space_group_name_H-M   'P 1'
#
loop_
_entity.id
_entity.type
_entity.pdbx_description
1 polymer ?
#
loop_
_entity_poly.entity_id
_entity_poly.type
_entity_poly.pdbx_seq_one_letter_code
_entity_poly.pdbx_strand_id
1 'polypeptide(L)'
;MRGYGIPQAAFAAECMADDLALALHMDPLEFRRKNCMRPGYEDPHTHVKCNTYGLMECMEKGREFIRWDEKRREYRKPDRTRAKGNRYGYLLL
;
A
#
# COMPACT_ATOMS: atom_id res chain seq x y z
N MET A 1 -17.06 14.09 -14.37
CA MET A 1 -16.16 12.91 -14.27
C MET A 1 -16.14 12.45 -12.81
N ARG A 2 -16.33 11.17 -12.59
CA ARG A 2 -16.34 10.62 -11.22
C ARG A 2 -14.91 10.46 -10.70
N GLY A 3 -14.60 10.96 -9.49
CA GLY A 3 -13.27 10.85 -8.89
C GLY A 3 -12.20 11.73 -9.51
N TYR A 4 -12.55 12.86 -10.07
CA TYR A 4 -11.58 13.80 -10.65
C TYR A 4 -10.53 14.24 -9.61
N GLY A 5 -9.26 14.09 -9.96
CA GLY A 5 -8.12 14.41 -9.06
C GLY A 5 -7.69 13.25 -8.15
N ILE A 6 -8.52 12.23 -7.93
CA ILE A 6 -8.17 11.09 -7.06
C ILE A 6 -6.98 10.29 -7.58
N PRO A 7 -6.86 9.95 -8.87
CA PRO A 7 -5.69 9.21 -9.36
C PRO A 7 -4.36 9.95 -9.13
N GLN A 8 -4.35 11.26 -9.32
CA GLN A 8 -3.17 12.09 -9.09
C GLN A 8 -2.78 12.13 -7.59
N ALA A 9 -3.77 12.34 -6.73
CA ALA A 9 -3.56 12.35 -5.28
C ALA A 9 -3.12 10.96 -4.78
N ALA A 10 -3.74 9.89 -5.27
CA ALA A 10 -3.36 8.53 -4.91
C ALA A 10 -1.93 8.21 -5.36
N PHE A 11 -1.53 8.60 -6.57
CA PHE A 11 -0.17 8.40 -7.03
C PHE A 11 0.85 9.09 -6.13
N ALA A 12 0.62 10.37 -5.79
CA ALA A 12 1.52 11.13 -4.92
C ALA A 12 1.61 10.51 -3.51
N ALA A 13 0.47 10.13 -2.93
CA ALA A 13 0.41 9.52 -1.61
C ALA A 13 1.11 8.15 -1.57
N GLU A 14 0.92 7.33 -2.60
CA GLU A 14 1.55 6.01 -2.69
C GLU A 14 3.07 6.10 -2.90
N CYS A 15 3.54 7.07 -3.69
CA CYS A 15 4.98 7.34 -3.84
C CYS A 15 5.58 7.78 -2.50
N MET A 16 4.92 8.68 -1.78
CA MET A 16 5.36 9.13 -0.46
C MET A 16 5.39 7.96 0.55
N ALA A 17 4.40 7.09 0.52
CA ALA A 17 4.38 5.90 1.39
C ALA A 17 5.55 4.96 1.10
N ASP A 18 5.92 4.78 -0.16
CA ASP A 18 7.09 3.99 -0.55
C ASP A 18 8.40 4.63 -0.09
N ASP A 19 8.54 5.95 -0.24
CA ASP A 19 9.73 6.70 0.20
C ASP A 19 9.89 6.64 1.73
N LEU A 20 8.79 6.76 2.48
CA LEU A 20 8.78 6.62 3.93
C LEU A 20 9.16 5.20 4.37
N ALA A 21 8.60 4.20 3.72
CA ALA A 21 8.95 2.81 4.00
C ALA A 21 10.44 2.54 3.75
N LEU A 22 10.98 3.07 2.66
CA LEU A 22 12.40 2.97 2.34
C LEU A 22 13.27 3.66 3.40
N ALA A 23 12.92 4.87 3.82
CA ALA A 23 13.64 5.62 4.85
C ALA A 23 13.64 4.90 6.21
N LEU A 24 12.57 4.17 6.51
CA LEU A 24 12.43 3.36 7.72
C LEU A 24 13.01 1.94 7.59
N HIS A 25 13.58 1.60 6.46
CA HIS A 25 14.04 0.24 6.14
C HIS A 25 12.95 -0.83 6.30
N MET A 26 11.71 -0.46 6.01
CA MET A 26 10.54 -1.33 6.07
C MET A 26 10.12 -1.82 4.70
N ASP A 27 9.50 -2.99 4.65
CA ASP A 27 8.76 -3.42 3.47
C ASP A 27 7.57 -2.48 3.21
N PRO A 28 7.36 -2.00 1.96
CA PRO A 28 6.28 -1.06 1.65
C PRO A 28 4.88 -1.59 1.96
N LEU A 29 4.68 -2.89 1.82
CA LEU A 29 3.39 -3.52 2.16
C LEU A 29 3.19 -3.55 3.68
N GLU A 30 4.24 -3.87 4.44
CA GLU A 30 4.19 -3.88 5.90
C GLU A 30 4.00 -2.46 6.47
N PHE A 31 4.61 -1.44 5.85
CA PHE A 31 4.37 -0.05 6.20
C PHE A 31 2.88 0.31 6.07
N ARG A 32 2.25 -0.04 4.95
CA ARG A 32 0.82 0.20 4.73
C ARG A 32 -0.04 -0.57 5.72
N ARG A 33 0.28 -1.84 5.97
CA ARG A 33 -0.44 -2.68 6.93
C ARG A 33 -0.47 -2.10 8.34
N LYS A 34 0.63 -1.51 8.77
CA LYS A 34 0.72 -0.84 10.09
C LYS A 34 -0.11 0.43 10.16
N ASN A 35 -0.24 1.14 9.04
CA ASN A 35 -0.93 2.43 8.97
C ASN A 35 -2.39 2.34 8.50
N CYS A 36 -2.87 1.15 8.15
CA CYS A 36 -4.27 0.96 7.77
C CYS A 36 -5.22 1.14 8.96
N MET A 37 -6.37 1.73 8.68
CA MET A 37 -7.51 1.69 9.61
C MET A 37 -7.93 0.24 9.87
N ARG A 38 -8.53 0.04 11.03
CA ARG A 38 -9.07 -1.26 11.43
C ARG A 38 -10.53 -1.13 11.81
N PRO A 39 -11.33 -2.21 11.71
CA PRO A 39 -12.69 -2.20 12.22
C PRO A 39 -12.73 -1.70 13.67
N GLY A 40 -13.68 -0.81 13.97
CA GLY A 40 -13.81 -0.16 15.27
C GLY A 40 -13.03 1.17 15.40
N TYR A 41 -12.20 1.53 14.43
CA TYR A 41 -11.56 2.85 14.43
C TYR A 41 -12.61 3.95 14.27
N GLU A 42 -12.50 4.97 15.10
CA GLU A 42 -13.32 6.19 15.02
C GLU A 42 -12.42 7.37 14.67
N ASP A 43 -12.80 8.10 13.63
CA ASP A 43 -12.08 9.31 13.22
C ASP A 43 -12.26 10.40 14.30
N PRO A 44 -11.19 10.94 14.87
CA PRO A 44 -11.28 11.93 15.95
C PRO A 44 -11.88 13.27 15.50
N HIS A 45 -11.91 13.55 14.21
CA HIS A 45 -12.46 14.81 13.68
C HIS A 45 -13.92 14.68 13.25
N THR A 46 -14.26 13.59 12.59
CA THR A 46 -15.60 13.40 12.02
C THR A 46 -16.48 12.52 12.89
N HIS A 47 -15.92 11.80 13.87
CA HIS A 47 -16.60 10.81 14.71
C HIS A 47 -17.26 9.68 13.93
N VAL A 48 -16.86 9.49 12.68
CA VAL A 48 -17.33 8.38 11.85
C VAL A 48 -16.59 7.10 12.24
N LYS A 49 -17.36 6.05 12.53
CA LYS A 49 -16.81 4.73 12.87
C LYS A 49 -16.61 3.89 11.62
N CYS A 50 -15.45 3.27 11.53
CA CYS A 50 -15.17 2.26 10.54
C CYS A 50 -15.74 0.91 11.00
N ASN A 51 -16.93 0.56 10.51
CA ASN A 51 -17.61 -0.68 10.92
C ASN A 51 -17.08 -1.91 10.17
N THR A 52 -16.73 -1.75 8.90
CA THR A 52 -16.20 -2.82 8.03
C THR A 52 -15.03 -2.28 7.23
N TYR A 53 -13.94 -3.03 7.18
CA TYR A 53 -12.74 -2.62 6.45
C TYR A 53 -11.99 -3.84 5.95
N GLY A 54 -12.21 -4.19 4.69
CA GLY A 54 -11.64 -5.39 4.06
C GLY A 54 -10.23 -5.22 3.50
N LEU A 55 -9.60 -4.05 3.66
CA LEU A 55 -8.30 -3.76 3.03
C LEU A 55 -7.19 -4.70 3.52
N MET A 56 -7.19 -5.07 4.78
CA MET A 56 -6.21 -6.00 5.33
C MET A 56 -6.27 -7.36 4.63
N GLU A 57 -7.48 -7.87 4.44
CA GLU A 57 -7.69 -9.13 3.72
C GLU A 57 -7.28 -9.01 2.25
N CYS A 58 -7.61 -7.89 1.60
CA CYS A 58 -7.17 -7.62 0.23
C CYS A 58 -5.64 -7.59 0.11
N MET A 59 -4.96 -6.97 1.08
CA MET A 59 -3.48 -6.94 1.10
C MET A 59 -2.89 -8.34 1.26
N GLU A 60 -3.42 -9.16 2.16
CA GLU A 60 -2.92 -10.54 2.35
C GLU A 60 -3.15 -11.40 1.11
N LYS A 61 -4.36 -11.37 0.55
CA LYS A 61 -4.67 -12.09 -0.70
C LYS A 61 -3.82 -11.61 -1.87
N GLY A 62 -3.63 -10.30 -1.99
CA GLY A 62 -2.76 -9.72 -3.02
C GLY A 62 -1.31 -10.11 -2.84
N ARG A 63 -0.80 -10.13 -1.61
CA ARG A 63 0.55 -10.58 -1.27
C ARG A 63 0.82 -12.01 -1.74
N GLU A 64 -0.11 -12.92 -1.45
CA GLU A 64 -0.04 -14.30 -1.89
C GLU A 64 -0.14 -14.42 -3.41
N PHE A 65 -1.14 -13.77 -4.01
CA PHE A 65 -1.43 -13.85 -5.43
C PHE A 65 -0.26 -13.43 -6.31
N ILE A 66 0.41 -12.32 -5.98
CA ILE A 66 1.57 -11.83 -6.74
C ILE A 66 2.90 -12.39 -6.27
N ARG A 67 2.91 -13.24 -5.24
CA ARG A 67 4.13 -13.81 -4.63
C ARG A 67 5.10 -12.70 -4.18
N TRP A 68 4.57 -11.73 -3.44
CA TRP A 68 5.26 -10.50 -3.05
C TRP A 68 6.63 -10.74 -2.44
N ASP A 69 6.70 -11.57 -1.39
CA ASP A 69 7.94 -11.77 -0.63
C ASP A 69 9.06 -12.40 -1.47
N GLU A 70 8.69 -13.35 -2.33
CA GLU A 70 9.62 -14.03 -3.23
C GLU A 70 10.16 -13.06 -4.30
N LYS A 71 9.26 -12.33 -4.95
CA LYS A 71 9.63 -11.37 -5.99
C LYS A 71 10.41 -10.18 -5.43
N ARG A 72 10.09 -9.71 -4.23
CA ARG A 72 10.87 -8.67 -3.56
C ARG A 72 12.30 -9.10 -3.30
N ARG A 73 12.54 -10.36 -2.90
CA ARG A 73 13.88 -10.90 -2.73
C ARG A 73 14.62 -11.06 -4.06
N GLU A 74 13.93 -11.53 -5.09
CA GLU A 74 14.49 -11.67 -6.43
C GLU A 74 14.88 -10.33 -7.03
N TYR A 75 13.99 -9.32 -6.94
CA TYR A 75 14.20 -8.02 -7.59
C TYR A 75 15.18 -7.09 -6.85
N ARG A 76 15.59 -7.45 -5.64
CA ARG A 76 16.71 -6.77 -4.95
C ARG A 76 18.05 -7.07 -5.57
N LYS A 77 18.16 -8.12 -6.35
CA LYS A 77 19.40 -8.43 -7.07
C LYS A 77 19.58 -7.46 -8.23
N PRO A 78 20.76 -6.78 -8.34
CA PRO A 78 20.95 -5.84 -9.43
C PRO A 78 20.94 -6.58 -10.77
N ASP A 79 20.00 -6.19 -11.61
CA ASP A 79 19.96 -6.59 -13.02
C ASP A 79 20.39 -5.38 -13.85
N ARG A 80 21.50 -5.49 -14.55
CA ARG A 80 22.07 -4.40 -15.36
C ARG A 80 21.23 -4.07 -16.60
N THR A 81 20.29 -4.93 -16.98
CA THR A 81 19.55 -4.80 -18.25
C THR A 81 18.09 -4.39 -18.08
N ARG A 82 17.49 -4.61 -16.91
CA ARG A 82 16.08 -4.29 -16.66
C ARG A 82 15.83 -3.87 -15.23
N ALA A 83 15.09 -2.78 -15.06
CA ALA A 83 14.48 -2.46 -13.79
C ALA A 83 13.23 -3.34 -13.59
N LYS A 84 13.22 -4.18 -12.54
CA LYS A 84 12.08 -5.00 -12.16
C LYS A 84 11.49 -4.46 -10.86
N GLY A 85 10.19 -4.38 -10.76
CA GLY A 85 9.51 -3.94 -9.56
C GLY A 85 8.09 -4.47 -9.48
N ASN A 86 7.61 -4.67 -8.27
CA ASN A 86 6.21 -4.87 -7.97
C ASN A 86 5.68 -3.62 -7.32
N ARG A 87 4.53 -3.16 -7.78
CA ARG A 87 3.78 -2.10 -7.12
C ARG A 87 2.55 -2.69 -6.46
N TYR A 88 2.30 -2.22 -5.28
CA TYR A 88 1.08 -2.47 -4.55
C TYR A 88 0.46 -1.12 -4.23
N GLY A 89 -0.64 -0.83 -4.85
CA GLY A 89 -1.38 0.40 -4.61
C GLY A 89 -2.85 0.09 -4.42
N TYR A 90 -3.52 0.91 -3.66
CA TYR A 90 -4.96 0.85 -3.50
C TYR A 90 -5.54 2.26 -3.55
N LEU A 91 -6.69 2.36 -4.16
CA LEU A 91 -7.49 3.57 -4.13
C LEU A 91 -8.19 3.64 -2.77
N LEU A 92 -7.88 4.69 -2.01
CA LEU A 92 -8.73 5.10 -0.92
C LEU A 92 -10.00 5.72 -1.53
N LEU A 93 -11.09 5.03 -1.40
CA LEU A 93 -12.41 5.55 -1.73
C LEU A 93 -13.01 6.26 -0.54
#